data_9884d30919a9cbacb68ef5890dd7abcf
#
_entry.id   9884d30919a9cbacb68ef5890dd7abcf
#
_cell.length_a   1.000
_cell.length_b   1.000
_cell.length_c   1.000
_cell.angle_alpha   90.00
_cell.angle_beta   90.00
_cell.angle_gamma   90.00
#
_symmetry.space_group_name_H-M   'P 1'
#
loop_
_entity.id
_entity.type
_entity.pdbx_description
1 polymer ?
#
loop_
_entity_poly.entity_id
_entity_poly.type
_entity_poly.pdbx_seq_one_letter_code
_entity_poly.pdbx_strand_id
1 'polypeptide(L)'
;MSNPKLGIIGGGQLGSLLTEAAKYLNVETVILTDDINAPAKNFTENFICGNYEDENLINEFISKVDLVTFEFENIPYKILKNINTYKPVLPNPEINKLIQNRYSEKDFLNQIDIRTTKYKLIKNKDEIKLNENLIPGILKTCTLGYDGKGQFKINSIKEIDENIDFNNEYILEKLINLKKEISIIISRFGHQKYELYEPIENVHEDQILKHSKIPADISNTLKEKSID
;
A
#
# COMPACT_ATOMS: atom_id res chain seq x y z
N MET A 1 23.70 6.56 25.44
CA MET A 1 22.41 6.87 24.77
C MET A 1 21.66 5.56 24.66
N SER A 2 20.38 5.51 25.04
CA SER A 2 19.55 4.31 24.82
C SER A 2 19.39 4.09 23.32
N ASN A 3 19.31 2.82 22.90
CA ASN A 3 19.01 2.49 21.51
C ASN A 3 17.61 3.05 21.15
N PRO A 4 17.44 3.58 19.92
CA PRO A 4 16.14 4.07 19.47
C PRO A 4 15.13 2.94 19.43
N LYS A 5 13.86 3.25 19.78
CA LYS A 5 12.74 2.29 19.77
C LYS A 5 11.83 2.61 18.62
N LEU A 6 11.68 1.64 17.71
CA LEU A 6 10.80 1.73 16.56
C LEU A 6 9.43 1.13 16.88
N GLY A 7 8.39 1.95 16.82
CA GLY A 7 7.02 1.48 16.80
C GLY A 7 6.62 1.01 15.39
N ILE A 8 6.01 -0.16 15.30
CA ILE A 8 5.49 -0.71 14.04
C ILE A 8 3.99 -0.94 14.24
N ILE A 9 3.16 -0.26 13.43
CA ILE A 9 1.71 -0.48 13.43
C ILE A 9 1.37 -1.49 12.32
N GLY A 10 0.72 -2.57 12.74
CA GLY A 10 0.55 -3.77 11.93
C GLY A 10 1.52 -4.87 12.38
N GLY A 11 0.99 -6.08 12.49
CA GLY A 11 1.73 -7.23 13.00
C GLY A 11 1.78 -8.40 12.02
N GLY A 12 1.47 -8.17 10.75
CA GLY A 12 1.46 -9.16 9.69
C GLY A 12 2.85 -9.66 9.31
N GLN A 13 2.94 -10.25 8.13
CA GLN A 13 4.20 -10.80 7.60
C GLN A 13 5.27 -9.71 7.46
N LEU A 14 4.90 -8.55 6.94
CA LEU A 14 5.86 -7.44 6.77
C LEU A 14 6.29 -6.87 8.13
N GLY A 15 5.37 -6.77 9.11
CA GLY A 15 5.71 -6.38 10.48
C GLY A 15 6.72 -7.33 11.12
N SER A 16 6.59 -8.63 10.88
CA SER A 16 7.57 -9.66 11.32
C SER A 16 8.94 -9.43 10.70
N LEU A 17 9.00 -9.24 9.38
CA LEU A 17 10.25 -9.02 8.64
C LEU A 17 10.93 -7.71 9.05
N LEU A 18 10.16 -6.64 9.26
CA LEU A 18 10.68 -5.36 9.76
C LEU A 18 11.26 -5.51 11.17
N THR A 19 10.57 -6.23 12.05
CA THR A 19 11.02 -6.51 13.41
C THR A 19 12.35 -7.28 13.40
N GLU A 20 12.45 -8.32 12.57
CA GLU A 20 13.67 -9.09 12.40
C GLU A 20 14.82 -8.23 11.86
N ALA A 21 14.57 -7.43 10.81
CA ALA A 21 15.57 -6.52 10.25
C ALA A 21 16.04 -5.47 11.26
N ALA A 22 15.13 -4.89 12.05
CA ALA A 22 15.45 -3.94 13.11
C ALA A 22 16.38 -4.55 14.15
N LYS A 23 16.18 -5.82 14.51
CA LYS A 23 17.04 -6.55 15.44
C LYS A 23 18.48 -6.66 14.95
N TYR A 24 18.71 -6.91 13.65
CA TYR A 24 20.07 -6.92 13.08
C TYR A 24 20.76 -5.56 13.15
N LEU A 25 19.99 -4.49 13.23
CA LEU A 25 20.49 -3.11 13.37
C LEU A 25 20.56 -2.65 14.83
N ASN A 26 20.33 -3.54 15.81
CA ASN A 26 20.22 -3.22 17.24
C ASN A 26 19.16 -2.13 17.54
N VAL A 27 18.06 -2.13 16.79
CA VAL A 27 16.89 -1.27 17.02
C VAL A 27 15.83 -2.09 17.74
N GLU A 28 15.41 -1.63 18.92
CA GLU A 28 14.29 -2.24 19.62
C GLU A 28 12.98 -1.93 18.90
N THR A 29 12.06 -2.89 18.86
CA THR A 29 10.74 -2.73 18.23
C THR A 29 9.61 -2.89 19.22
N VAL A 30 8.54 -2.11 19.04
CA VAL A 30 7.25 -2.24 19.71
C VAL A 30 6.19 -2.42 18.65
N ILE A 31 5.48 -3.54 18.67
CA ILE A 31 4.39 -3.82 17.73
C ILE A 31 3.06 -3.36 18.31
N LEU A 32 2.28 -2.66 17.51
CA LEU A 32 0.87 -2.35 17.78
C LEU A 32 0.00 -2.98 16.68
N THR A 33 -0.94 -3.84 17.06
CA THR A 33 -1.84 -4.53 16.12
C THR A 33 -3.21 -4.79 16.74
N ASP A 34 -4.23 -4.98 15.92
CA ASP A 34 -5.56 -5.42 16.34
C ASP A 34 -5.74 -6.95 16.28
N ASP A 35 -4.75 -7.68 15.77
CA ASP A 35 -4.75 -9.14 15.70
C ASP A 35 -3.84 -9.75 16.78
N ILE A 36 -4.43 -10.42 17.76
CA ILE A 36 -3.70 -11.12 18.84
C ILE A 36 -2.83 -12.29 18.33
N ASN A 37 -3.15 -12.81 17.14
CA ASN A 37 -2.44 -13.90 16.49
C ASN A 37 -1.43 -13.41 15.44
N ALA A 38 -1.22 -12.09 15.34
CA ALA A 38 -0.30 -11.51 14.39
C ALA A 38 1.10 -12.14 14.50
N PRO A 39 1.72 -12.58 13.38
CA PRO A 39 2.99 -13.31 13.39
C PRO A 39 4.16 -12.51 13.97
N ALA A 40 4.14 -11.18 13.92
CA ALA A 40 5.18 -10.33 14.49
C ALA A 40 5.35 -10.51 16.01
N LYS A 41 4.34 -11.04 16.71
CA LYS A 41 4.41 -11.39 18.12
C LYS A 41 5.58 -12.31 18.46
N ASN A 42 5.99 -13.15 17.54
CA ASN A 42 7.08 -14.11 17.75
C ASN A 42 8.47 -13.50 17.62
N PHE A 43 8.58 -12.23 17.22
CA PHE A 43 9.85 -11.55 16.91
C PHE A 43 10.17 -10.41 17.87
N THR A 44 9.25 -10.02 18.74
CA THR A 44 9.44 -8.95 19.73
C THR A 44 8.85 -9.33 21.08
N GLU A 45 9.47 -8.83 22.16
CA GLU A 45 8.93 -8.92 23.51
C GLU A 45 7.90 -7.80 23.80
N ASN A 46 7.87 -6.76 22.99
CA ASN A 46 7.02 -5.58 23.14
C ASN A 46 5.87 -5.64 22.14
N PHE A 47 4.85 -6.43 22.46
CA PHE A 47 3.66 -6.63 21.62
C PHE A 47 2.43 -6.06 22.32
N ILE A 48 1.78 -5.09 21.69
CA ILE A 48 0.56 -4.43 22.18
C ILE A 48 -0.55 -4.79 21.20
N CYS A 49 -1.64 -5.37 21.72
CA CYS A 49 -2.77 -5.78 20.90
C CYS A 49 -4.08 -5.21 21.43
N GLY A 50 -4.84 -4.59 20.53
CA GLY A 50 -6.19 -4.08 20.81
C GLY A 50 -6.69 -3.13 19.73
N ASN A 51 -7.86 -2.56 19.98
CA ASN A 51 -8.50 -1.66 19.03
C ASN A 51 -7.68 -0.36 18.89
N TYR A 52 -7.39 0.04 17.67
CA TYR A 52 -6.68 1.29 17.35
C TYR A 52 -7.45 2.56 17.82
N GLU A 53 -8.73 2.46 18.15
CA GLU A 53 -9.53 3.56 18.72
C GLU A 53 -9.40 3.69 20.23
N ASP A 54 -8.73 2.74 20.91
CA ASP A 54 -8.47 2.80 22.36
C ASP A 54 -7.34 3.79 22.65
N GLU A 55 -7.70 4.96 23.19
CA GLU A 55 -6.75 6.02 23.52
C GLU A 55 -5.71 5.59 24.55
N ASN A 56 -6.07 4.73 25.51
CA ASN A 56 -5.12 4.25 26.52
C ASN A 56 -4.05 3.38 25.88
N LEU A 57 -4.46 2.50 24.98
CA LEU A 57 -3.57 1.63 24.21
C LEU A 57 -2.64 2.43 23.31
N ILE A 58 -3.16 3.45 22.62
CA ILE A 58 -2.36 4.35 21.81
C ILE A 58 -1.35 5.14 22.65
N ASN A 59 -1.77 5.65 23.82
CA ASN A 59 -0.88 6.37 24.74
C ASN A 59 0.20 5.45 25.31
N GLU A 60 -0.14 4.19 25.65
CA GLU A 60 0.84 3.18 26.05
C GLU A 60 1.88 2.96 24.96
N PHE A 61 1.45 2.76 23.70
CA PHE A 61 2.34 2.58 22.56
C PHE A 61 3.27 3.79 22.37
N ILE A 62 2.70 5.01 22.32
CA ILE A 62 3.46 6.26 22.13
C ILE A 62 4.53 6.42 23.23
N SER A 63 4.24 6.03 24.47
CA SER A 63 5.18 6.14 25.58
C SER A 63 6.41 5.25 25.45
N LYS A 64 6.33 4.20 24.65
CA LYS A 64 7.38 3.17 24.49
C LYS A 64 8.26 3.35 23.26
N VAL A 65 7.96 4.30 22.38
CA VAL A 65 8.62 4.43 21.07
C VAL A 65 9.21 5.84 20.85
N ASP A 66 10.19 5.93 19.97
CA ASP A 66 10.80 7.19 19.56
C ASP A 66 10.38 7.60 18.14
N LEU A 67 10.13 6.63 17.27
CA LEU A 67 9.75 6.77 15.87
C LEU A 67 8.71 5.70 15.55
N VAL A 68 7.77 6.00 14.68
CA VAL A 68 6.71 5.06 14.27
C VAL A 68 6.74 4.85 12.76
N THR A 69 6.55 3.60 12.37
CA THR A 69 6.22 3.20 10.98
C THR A 69 4.97 2.32 10.98
N PHE A 70 4.47 2.03 9.82
CA PHE A 70 3.34 1.10 9.64
C PHE A 70 3.62 0.22 8.42
N GLU A 71 3.13 -1.01 8.45
CA GLU A 71 3.38 -2.00 7.39
C GLU A 71 2.13 -2.28 6.54
N PHE A 72 0.96 -1.83 7.01
CA PHE A 72 -0.32 -2.10 6.40
C PHE A 72 -1.00 -0.79 5.97
N GLU A 73 -1.33 -0.66 4.70
CA GLU A 73 -1.86 0.57 4.12
C GLU A 73 -3.24 0.97 4.68
N ASN A 74 -4.02 0.01 5.18
CA ASN A 74 -5.37 0.26 5.70
C ASN A 74 -5.43 0.66 7.18
N ILE A 75 -4.29 1.00 7.80
CA ILE A 75 -4.31 1.63 9.14
C ILE A 75 -5.09 2.96 9.06
N PRO A 76 -6.08 3.19 9.95
CA PRO A 76 -6.89 4.40 9.89
C PRO A 76 -6.04 5.68 9.96
N TYR A 77 -6.17 6.54 8.96
CA TYR A 77 -5.42 7.80 8.88
C TYR A 77 -5.48 8.64 10.17
N LYS A 78 -6.65 8.69 10.85
CA LYS A 78 -6.82 9.43 12.09
C LYS A 78 -5.83 8.99 13.18
N ILE A 79 -5.56 7.69 13.26
CA ILE A 79 -4.65 7.10 14.24
C ILE A 79 -3.21 7.52 13.94
N LEU A 80 -2.79 7.36 12.70
CA LEU A 80 -1.44 7.77 12.27
C LEU A 80 -1.24 9.28 12.48
N LYS A 81 -2.24 10.09 12.14
CA LYS A 81 -2.20 11.53 12.35
C LYS A 81 -2.10 11.90 13.83
N ASN A 82 -2.88 11.25 14.69
CA ASN A 82 -2.83 11.46 16.13
C ASN A 82 -1.43 11.12 16.68
N ILE A 83 -0.92 9.93 16.38
CA ILE A 83 0.41 9.49 16.81
C ILE A 83 1.49 10.48 16.31
N ASN A 84 1.37 10.98 15.08
CA ASN A 84 2.32 11.92 14.50
C ASN A 84 2.38 13.28 15.21
N THR A 85 1.42 13.61 16.06
CA THR A 85 1.50 14.81 16.91
C THR A 85 2.46 14.65 18.10
N TYR A 86 2.77 13.41 18.49
CA TYR A 86 3.62 13.08 19.63
C TYR A 86 4.95 12.46 19.24
N LYS A 87 4.94 11.62 18.22
CA LYS A 87 6.10 10.88 17.69
C LYS A 87 6.12 10.94 16.18
N PRO A 88 7.27 11.13 15.53
CA PRO A 88 7.35 11.10 14.07
C PRO A 88 6.79 9.78 13.51
N VAL A 89 5.93 9.87 12.51
CA VAL A 89 5.41 8.72 11.75
C VAL A 89 5.96 8.77 10.33
N LEU A 90 6.62 7.72 9.91
CA LEU A 90 7.20 7.59 8.57
C LEU A 90 6.74 6.28 7.89
N PRO A 91 6.25 6.34 6.67
CA PRO A 91 5.98 7.53 5.84
C PRO A 91 4.97 8.50 6.48
N ASN A 92 4.94 9.75 6.00
CA ASN A 92 4.00 10.75 6.53
C ASN A 92 2.55 10.26 6.40
N PRO A 93 1.71 10.40 7.45
CA PRO A 93 0.31 9.98 7.42
C PRO A 93 -0.52 10.52 6.24
N GLU A 94 -0.21 11.71 5.74
CA GLU A 94 -0.92 12.27 4.57
C GLU A 94 -0.68 11.44 3.29
N ILE A 95 0.50 10.80 3.18
CA ILE A 95 0.78 9.86 2.07
C ILE A 95 -0.12 8.63 2.20
N ASN A 96 -0.24 8.07 3.42
CA ASN A 96 -1.11 6.93 3.67
C ASN A 96 -2.57 7.25 3.31
N LYS A 97 -3.07 8.41 3.74
CA LYS A 97 -4.42 8.88 3.38
C LYS A 97 -4.63 8.95 1.86
N LEU A 98 -3.61 9.41 1.14
CA LEU A 98 -3.66 9.55 -0.31
C LEU A 98 -3.77 8.19 -1.00
N ILE A 99 -2.89 7.22 -0.64
CA ILE A 99 -2.79 5.91 -1.28
C ILE A 99 -3.91 4.95 -0.87
N GLN A 100 -4.61 5.20 0.25
CA GLN A 100 -5.78 4.41 0.65
C GLN A 100 -6.93 4.48 -0.34
N ASN A 101 -6.97 5.49 -1.22
CA ASN A 101 -8.00 5.63 -2.23
C ASN A 101 -7.37 5.64 -3.63
N ARG A 102 -7.65 4.60 -4.43
CA ARG A 102 -7.08 4.39 -5.77
C ARG A 102 -7.34 5.55 -6.74
N TYR A 103 -8.49 6.21 -6.59
CA TYR A 103 -8.80 7.38 -7.43
C TYR A 103 -7.89 8.56 -7.05
N SER A 104 -7.79 8.87 -5.76
CA SER A 104 -6.94 9.95 -5.25
C SER A 104 -5.45 9.71 -5.58
N GLU A 105 -4.98 8.47 -5.45
CA GLU A 105 -3.61 8.09 -5.79
C GLU A 105 -3.31 8.33 -7.27
N LYS A 106 -4.19 7.87 -8.18
CA LYS A 106 -3.99 8.09 -9.63
C LYS A 106 -4.11 9.55 -10.02
N ASP A 107 -5.03 10.27 -9.41
CA ASP A 107 -5.19 11.70 -9.64
C ASP A 107 -3.92 12.46 -9.24
N PHE A 108 -3.36 12.15 -8.07
CA PHE A 108 -2.09 12.70 -7.62
C PHE A 108 -0.94 12.35 -8.58
N LEU A 109 -0.80 11.10 -9.00
CA LEU A 109 0.25 10.69 -9.92
C LEU A 109 0.18 11.48 -11.24
N ASN A 110 -1.03 11.67 -11.78
CA ASN A 110 -1.19 12.46 -13.00
C ASN A 110 -0.92 13.96 -12.79
N GLN A 111 -1.20 14.52 -11.59
CA GLN A 111 -0.85 15.91 -11.27
C GLN A 111 0.66 16.17 -11.24
N ILE A 112 1.45 15.15 -10.97
CA ILE A 112 2.92 15.21 -11.00
C ILE A 112 3.52 14.59 -12.29
N ASP A 113 2.72 14.54 -13.37
CA ASP A 113 3.11 14.05 -14.69
C ASP A 113 3.53 12.57 -14.77
N ILE A 114 3.23 11.76 -13.75
CA ILE A 114 3.41 10.30 -13.79
C ILE A 114 2.22 9.66 -14.51
N ARG A 115 2.49 9.00 -15.63
CA ARG A 115 1.45 8.39 -16.46
C ARG A 115 0.85 7.15 -15.79
N THR A 116 -0.48 7.12 -15.78
CA THR A 116 -1.26 5.93 -15.38
C THR A 116 -2.12 5.43 -16.54
N THR A 117 -2.75 4.26 -16.42
CA THR A 117 -3.82 3.89 -17.34
C THR A 117 -4.96 4.92 -17.29
N LYS A 118 -5.71 5.07 -18.39
CA LYS A 118 -6.90 5.93 -18.38
C LYS A 118 -7.94 5.39 -17.39
N TYR A 119 -8.53 6.25 -16.61
CA TYR A 119 -9.48 5.87 -15.57
C TYR A 119 -10.61 6.87 -15.41
N LYS A 120 -11.66 6.45 -14.71
CA LYS A 120 -12.78 7.29 -14.32
C LYS A 120 -13.36 6.83 -12.98
N LEU A 121 -13.73 7.78 -12.12
CA LEU A 121 -14.50 7.50 -10.91
C LEU A 121 -15.90 7.07 -11.32
N ILE A 122 -16.41 6.01 -10.69
CA ILE A 122 -17.71 5.39 -10.99
C ILE A 122 -18.49 5.27 -9.68
N LYS A 123 -19.68 5.87 -9.65
CA LYS A 123 -20.58 5.86 -8.49
C LYS A 123 -21.85 5.05 -8.73
N ASN A 124 -22.13 4.71 -9.97
CA ASN A 124 -23.29 3.91 -10.36
C ASN A 124 -23.08 3.22 -11.71
N LYS A 125 -23.98 2.29 -12.02
CA LYS A 125 -23.93 1.47 -13.24
C LYS A 125 -24.02 2.31 -14.54
N ASP A 126 -24.75 3.40 -14.53
CA ASP A 126 -24.93 4.21 -15.74
C ASP A 126 -23.66 4.99 -16.09
N GLU A 127 -22.85 5.36 -15.10
CA GLU A 127 -21.54 5.98 -15.34
C GLU A 127 -20.56 5.05 -16.06
N ILE A 128 -20.67 3.72 -15.89
CA ILE A 128 -19.88 2.76 -16.67
C ILE A 128 -20.26 2.87 -18.16
N LYS A 129 -21.54 2.94 -18.46
CA LYS A 129 -22.04 3.07 -19.85
C LYS A 129 -21.57 4.39 -20.49
N LEU A 130 -21.59 5.48 -19.74
CA LEU A 130 -21.10 6.79 -20.20
C LEU A 130 -19.59 6.81 -20.47
N ASN A 131 -18.86 5.84 -19.92
CA ASN A 131 -17.41 5.69 -20.08
C ASN A 131 -17.03 4.42 -20.85
N GLU A 132 -17.86 4.01 -21.84
CA GLU A 132 -17.66 2.82 -22.67
C GLU A 132 -16.28 2.79 -23.37
N ASN A 133 -15.69 3.94 -23.65
CA ASN A 133 -14.36 4.07 -24.23
C ASN A 133 -13.23 3.49 -23.34
N LEU A 134 -13.50 3.23 -22.07
CA LEU A 134 -12.61 2.53 -21.14
C LEU A 134 -12.78 1.02 -21.15
N ILE A 135 -13.73 0.48 -21.91
CA ILE A 135 -13.97 -0.95 -22.05
C ILE A 135 -13.20 -1.50 -23.28
N PRO A 136 -12.58 -2.67 -23.20
CA PRO A 136 -12.44 -3.51 -22.02
C PRO A 136 -11.66 -2.82 -20.90
N GLY A 137 -12.12 -3.03 -19.66
CA GLY A 137 -11.59 -2.36 -18.49
C GLY A 137 -11.67 -3.21 -17.23
N ILE A 138 -11.10 -2.68 -16.15
CA ILE A 138 -11.20 -3.27 -14.82
C ILE A 138 -11.87 -2.25 -13.91
N LEU A 139 -12.99 -2.63 -13.32
CA LEU A 139 -13.67 -1.88 -12.28
C LEU A 139 -13.12 -2.35 -10.93
N LYS A 140 -12.61 -1.42 -10.13
CA LYS A 140 -12.01 -1.71 -8.81
C LYS A 140 -12.67 -0.85 -7.74
N THR A 141 -12.87 -1.38 -6.55
CA THR A 141 -13.23 -0.55 -5.39
C THR A 141 -12.16 0.52 -5.16
N CYS A 142 -12.55 1.74 -4.84
CA CYS A 142 -11.58 2.81 -4.56
C CYS A 142 -10.79 2.53 -3.28
N THR A 143 -11.35 1.83 -2.31
CA THR A 143 -10.75 1.52 -1.01
C THR A 143 -10.85 0.03 -0.68
N LEU A 144 -10.03 -0.46 0.24
CA LEU A 144 -10.09 -1.80 0.86
C LEU A 144 -9.98 -3.00 -0.10
N GLY A 145 -9.62 -2.81 -1.36
CA GLY A 145 -9.42 -3.91 -2.29
C GLY A 145 -7.98 -4.44 -2.26
N TYR A 146 -7.80 -5.75 -2.09
CA TYR A 146 -6.51 -6.44 -2.08
C TYR A 146 -6.63 -7.83 -2.72
N ASP A 147 -5.55 -8.40 -3.21
CA ASP A 147 -5.48 -9.75 -3.78
C ASP A 147 -6.63 -10.09 -4.75
N GLY A 148 -6.94 -9.17 -5.66
CA GLY A 148 -8.03 -9.33 -6.63
C GLY A 148 -9.45 -9.12 -6.07
N LYS A 149 -9.63 -8.96 -4.76
CA LYS A 149 -10.93 -8.66 -4.16
C LYS A 149 -11.41 -7.26 -4.52
N GLY A 150 -12.69 -7.12 -4.81
CA GLY A 150 -13.28 -5.85 -5.25
C GLY A 150 -12.85 -5.43 -6.65
N GLN A 151 -12.45 -6.38 -7.52
CA GLN A 151 -12.09 -6.15 -8.91
C GLN A 151 -13.00 -6.95 -9.85
N PHE A 152 -13.52 -6.26 -10.88
CA PHE A 152 -14.41 -6.85 -11.87
C PHE A 152 -13.86 -6.53 -13.27
N LYS A 153 -13.52 -7.55 -14.03
CA LYS A 153 -13.14 -7.36 -15.43
C LYS A 153 -14.41 -7.17 -16.27
N ILE A 154 -14.47 -6.07 -17.00
CA ILE A 154 -15.61 -5.74 -17.86
C ILE A 154 -15.11 -5.75 -19.32
N ASN A 155 -15.54 -6.75 -20.11
CA ASN A 155 -15.15 -6.83 -21.51
C ASN A 155 -16.19 -6.15 -22.41
N SER A 156 -17.46 -6.07 -21.97
CA SER A 156 -18.53 -5.36 -22.66
C SER A 156 -19.57 -4.82 -21.69
N ILE A 157 -20.35 -3.83 -22.11
CA ILE A 157 -21.48 -3.26 -21.31
C ILE A 157 -22.48 -4.34 -20.88
N LYS A 158 -22.66 -5.38 -21.70
CA LYS A 158 -23.60 -6.47 -21.42
C LYS A 158 -23.15 -7.40 -20.30
N GLU A 159 -21.88 -7.39 -19.98
CA GLU A 159 -21.27 -8.25 -18.96
C GLU A 159 -21.11 -7.57 -17.59
N ILE A 160 -21.68 -6.39 -17.41
CA ILE A 160 -21.66 -5.72 -16.10
C ILE A 160 -22.48 -6.53 -15.12
N ASP A 161 -21.80 -7.07 -14.11
CA ASP A 161 -22.42 -7.85 -13.04
C ASP A 161 -23.48 -7.00 -12.33
N GLU A 162 -24.69 -7.55 -12.17
CA GLU A 162 -25.79 -6.90 -11.49
C GLU A 162 -25.63 -6.88 -9.96
N ASN A 163 -24.74 -7.71 -9.43
CA ASN A 163 -24.46 -7.81 -8.00
C ASN A 163 -23.39 -6.81 -7.53
N ILE A 164 -22.86 -5.94 -8.40
CA ILE A 164 -21.91 -4.91 -7.98
C ILE A 164 -22.62 -3.93 -7.03
N ASP A 165 -22.12 -3.86 -5.80
CA ASP A 165 -22.66 -2.97 -4.77
C ASP A 165 -22.14 -1.54 -4.94
N PHE A 166 -22.91 -0.68 -5.58
CA PHE A 166 -22.61 0.74 -5.77
C PHE A 166 -22.82 1.63 -4.53
N ASN A 167 -22.98 1.06 -3.33
CA ASN A 167 -22.77 1.81 -2.08
C ASN A 167 -21.29 2.16 -1.88
N ASN A 168 -20.39 1.47 -2.58
CA ASN A 168 -18.98 1.78 -2.64
C ASN A 168 -18.66 2.61 -3.88
N GLU A 169 -17.63 3.46 -3.78
CA GLU A 169 -17.06 4.12 -4.96
C GLU A 169 -16.11 3.17 -5.68
N TYR A 170 -16.13 3.25 -7.01
CA TYR A 170 -15.26 2.46 -7.87
C TYR A 170 -14.42 3.34 -8.78
N ILE A 171 -13.31 2.80 -9.26
CA ILE A 171 -12.54 3.34 -10.36
C ILE A 171 -12.62 2.35 -11.54
N LEU A 172 -13.04 2.83 -12.71
CA LEU A 172 -12.96 2.06 -13.95
C LEU A 172 -11.65 2.40 -14.65
N GLU A 173 -10.79 1.42 -14.80
CA GLU A 173 -9.51 1.54 -15.47
C GLU A 173 -9.55 0.86 -16.82
N LYS A 174 -9.01 1.52 -17.85
CA LYS A 174 -8.83 0.87 -19.15
C LYS A 174 -7.86 -0.29 -19.04
N LEU A 175 -8.26 -1.46 -19.55
CA LEU A 175 -7.40 -2.63 -19.59
C LEU A 175 -6.17 -2.35 -20.46
N ILE A 176 -5.00 -2.64 -19.94
CA ILE A 176 -3.72 -2.55 -20.64
C ILE A 176 -3.19 -3.95 -20.88
N ASN A 177 -2.75 -4.21 -22.11
CA ASN A 177 -2.06 -5.45 -22.43
C ASN A 177 -0.58 -5.30 -22.05
N LEU A 178 -0.25 -5.75 -20.85
CA LEU A 178 1.12 -5.70 -20.32
C LEU A 178 2.00 -6.72 -21.03
N LYS A 179 3.19 -6.31 -21.44
CA LYS A 179 4.25 -7.22 -21.87
C LYS A 179 5.03 -7.78 -20.70
N LYS A 180 5.33 -6.91 -19.74
CA LYS A 180 6.03 -7.24 -18.50
C LYS A 180 5.53 -6.30 -17.40
N GLU A 181 5.57 -6.76 -16.18
CA GLU A 181 5.39 -5.95 -14.98
C GLU A 181 6.74 -5.85 -14.28
N ILE A 182 7.15 -4.64 -13.97
CA ILE A 182 8.38 -4.38 -13.23
C ILE A 182 8.10 -3.48 -12.03
N SER A 183 8.87 -3.69 -10.97
CA SER A 183 8.86 -2.82 -9.79
C SER A 183 10.27 -2.42 -9.42
N ILE A 184 10.38 -1.30 -8.71
CA ILE A 184 11.63 -0.82 -8.12
C ILE A 184 11.36 -0.51 -6.67
N ILE A 185 12.21 -1.04 -5.79
CA ILE A 185 12.20 -0.69 -4.37
C ILE A 185 13.10 0.52 -4.19
N ILE A 186 12.54 1.56 -3.57
CA ILE A 186 13.26 2.77 -3.22
C ILE A 186 13.30 2.94 -1.69
N SER A 187 14.48 3.21 -1.15
CA SER A 187 14.65 3.64 0.23
C SER A 187 15.04 5.11 0.26
N ARG A 188 14.18 5.96 0.84
CA ARG A 188 14.43 7.39 0.98
C ARG A 188 14.70 7.74 2.45
N PHE A 189 15.86 8.30 2.73
CA PHE A 189 16.32 8.62 4.09
C PHE A 189 16.68 10.11 4.29
N GLY A 190 16.27 10.98 3.35
CA GLY A 190 16.46 12.42 3.46
C GLY A 190 16.01 13.16 2.22
N HIS A 191 16.14 14.48 2.24
CA HIS A 191 15.89 15.29 1.04
C HIS A 191 16.95 14.97 -0.01
N GLN A 192 16.53 14.48 -1.19
CA GLN A 192 17.39 14.05 -2.29
C GLN A 192 18.38 12.91 -1.93
N LYS A 193 18.15 12.21 -0.81
CA LYS A 193 18.94 11.03 -0.43
C LYS A 193 18.07 9.79 -0.51
N TYR A 194 18.39 8.93 -1.44
CA TYR A 194 17.68 7.67 -1.66
C TYR A 194 18.61 6.62 -2.26
N GLU A 195 18.26 5.38 -2.06
CA GLU A 195 18.91 4.23 -2.69
C GLU A 195 17.85 3.43 -3.45
N LEU A 196 18.25 2.90 -4.60
CA LEU A 196 17.38 2.10 -5.47
C LEU A 196 17.91 0.67 -5.57
N TYR A 197 17.01 -0.27 -5.50
CA TYR A 197 17.32 -1.66 -5.82
C TYR A 197 17.24 -1.89 -7.34
N GLU A 198 17.86 -2.98 -7.79
CA GLU A 198 17.74 -3.43 -9.18
C GLU A 198 16.26 -3.65 -9.55
N PRO A 199 15.84 -3.31 -10.78
CA PRO A 199 14.49 -3.58 -11.24
C PRO A 199 14.12 -5.05 -11.09
N ILE A 200 12.90 -5.29 -10.63
CA ILE A 200 12.33 -6.60 -10.35
C ILE A 200 11.27 -6.89 -11.40
N GLU A 201 11.35 -8.02 -12.09
CA GLU A 201 10.28 -8.51 -12.96
C GLU A 201 9.31 -9.35 -12.15
N ASN A 202 8.01 -9.00 -12.18
CA ASN A 202 6.96 -9.67 -11.44
C ASN A 202 6.07 -10.48 -12.38
N VAL A 203 5.76 -11.70 -11.98
CA VAL A 203 4.81 -12.55 -12.68
C VAL A 203 3.65 -12.84 -11.78
N HIS A 204 2.44 -12.46 -12.24
CA HIS A 204 1.19 -12.71 -11.56
C HIS A 204 0.41 -13.82 -12.25
N GLU A 205 -0.21 -14.68 -11.46
CA GLU A 205 -1.24 -15.63 -11.90
C GLU A 205 -2.49 -15.42 -11.07
N ASP A 206 -3.64 -15.33 -11.72
CA ASP A 206 -4.93 -15.09 -11.07
C ASP A 206 -4.92 -13.87 -10.11
N GLN A 207 -4.21 -12.81 -10.52
CA GLN A 207 -4.03 -11.54 -9.78
C GLN A 207 -3.20 -11.66 -8.50
N ILE A 208 -2.54 -12.80 -8.28
CA ILE A 208 -1.64 -13.04 -7.15
C ILE A 208 -0.20 -13.09 -7.66
N LEU A 209 0.70 -12.40 -6.97
CA LEU A 209 2.14 -12.47 -7.28
C LEU A 209 2.65 -13.89 -7.07
N LYS A 210 3.08 -14.53 -8.15
CA LYS A 210 3.60 -15.91 -8.14
C LYS A 210 5.10 -15.97 -7.90
N HIS A 211 5.86 -15.17 -8.63
CA HIS A 211 7.30 -15.04 -8.44
C HIS A 211 7.83 -13.69 -8.93
N SER A 212 8.96 -13.33 -8.38
CA SER A 212 9.74 -12.15 -8.77
C SER A 212 11.14 -12.56 -9.20
N LYS A 213 11.65 -11.95 -10.27
CA LYS A 213 13.01 -12.20 -10.79
C LYS A 213 13.84 -10.93 -10.67
N ILE A 214 15.02 -11.04 -10.06
CA ILE A 214 16.01 -9.97 -9.91
C ILE A 214 17.34 -10.44 -10.50
N PRO A 215 17.98 -9.67 -11.37
CA PRO A 215 17.45 -8.47 -12.03
C PRO A 215 16.36 -8.82 -13.04
N ALA A 216 15.50 -7.85 -13.36
CA ALA A 216 14.50 -7.98 -14.42
C ALA A 216 15.18 -8.19 -15.79
N ASP A 217 14.58 -9.04 -16.62
CA ASP A 217 15.04 -9.24 -18.01
C ASP A 217 14.48 -8.14 -18.91
N ILE A 218 15.12 -6.97 -18.88
CA ILE A 218 14.75 -5.77 -19.61
C ILE A 218 15.98 -5.15 -20.28
N SER A 219 15.75 -4.35 -21.33
CA SER A 219 16.84 -3.62 -21.99
C SER A 219 17.41 -2.52 -21.08
N ASN A 220 18.67 -2.15 -21.28
CA ASN A 220 19.31 -1.05 -20.56
C ASN A 220 18.51 0.26 -20.65
N THR A 221 17.97 0.58 -21.83
CA THR A 221 17.13 1.76 -22.03
C THR A 221 15.85 1.72 -21.17
N LEU A 222 15.26 0.54 -21.00
CA LEU A 222 14.07 0.40 -20.13
C LEU A 222 14.45 0.45 -18.66
N LYS A 223 15.63 -0.10 -18.30
CA LYS A 223 16.18 0.00 -16.94
C LYS A 223 16.37 1.47 -16.55
N GLU A 224 17.04 2.26 -17.39
CA GLU A 224 17.24 3.70 -17.16
C GLU A 224 15.88 4.43 -16.99
N LYS A 225 14.94 4.23 -17.89
CA LYS A 225 13.60 4.84 -17.82
C LYS A 225 12.78 4.41 -16.61
N SER A 226 13.09 3.30 -16.00
CA SER A 226 12.37 2.82 -14.81
C SER A 226 12.94 3.40 -13.52
N ILE A 227 14.13 3.98 -13.57
CA ILE A 227 14.84 4.60 -12.46
C ILE A 227 14.61 6.12 -12.42
N ASP A 228 14.46 6.75 -13.59
CA ASP A 228 14.14 8.17 -13.75
C ASP A 228 12.72 8.49 -13.26
#